data_2d73f3dd22b79fe47b44100211fa166d
#
_entry.id   2d73f3dd22b79fe47b44100211fa166d
#
_cell.length_a   1.000
_cell.length_b   1.000
_cell.length_c   1.000
_cell.angle_alpha   90.00
_cell.angle_beta   90.00
_cell.angle_gamma   90.00
#
_symmetry.space_group_name_H-M   'P 1'
#
loop_
_entity.id
_entity.type
_entity.pdbx_description
1 polymer ?
#
loop_
_entity_poly.entity_id
_entity_poly.type
_entity_poly.pdbx_seq_one_letter_code
_entity_poly.pdbx_strand_id
1 'polypeptide(L)'
;MKGMGAKLRVIRQKWGLTLREVEERSVRLAKDWGNSSYRISASWLDRVEREGRRLSAAKLIVLAVVYSIPADQLLALCSQESGSLPHYDHLSGPNTTLLLTGGPLERQARLWLPDNVANGPVPDETTLLSPEEHVPSHYRRGVIGRLDTTMSPMIPGGSIVLINIQRRTIAHRREWTNEFDRPIYFLLTHAGYLCGWCELDKDGEWLTLDPHHLSYAAASRWRYRKEVEVIGRIAVVLLRLEPPRPGG
;
A
#
# COMPACT_ATOMS: atom_id res chain seq x y z
N MET A 1 -25.38 19.56 -9.29
CA MET A 1 -24.38 18.80 -8.52
C MET A 1 -23.34 19.81 -8.02
N LYS A 2 -22.97 19.76 -6.73
CA LYS A 2 -22.00 20.74 -6.18
C LYS A 2 -20.59 20.26 -6.57
N GLY A 3 -19.86 21.08 -7.34
CA GLY A 3 -18.53 20.77 -7.85
C GLY A 3 -17.47 20.51 -6.78
N MET A 4 -16.32 19.93 -7.18
CA MET A 4 -15.17 19.65 -6.32
C MET A 4 -14.84 20.85 -5.40
N GLY A 5 -14.87 22.06 -5.95
CA GLY A 5 -14.60 23.28 -5.18
C GLY A 5 -15.57 23.48 -4.03
N ALA A 6 -16.85 23.20 -4.22
CA ALA A 6 -17.86 23.28 -3.17
C ALA A 6 -17.61 22.26 -2.05
N LYS A 7 -17.15 21.07 -2.38
CA LYS A 7 -16.78 20.03 -1.38
C LYS A 7 -15.57 20.47 -0.57
N LEU A 8 -14.53 21.02 -1.19
CA LEU A 8 -13.37 21.58 -0.49
C LEU A 8 -13.76 22.69 0.46
N ARG A 9 -14.67 23.58 0.03
CA ARG A 9 -15.21 24.64 0.88
C ARG A 9 -15.92 24.09 2.12
N VAL A 10 -16.77 23.06 1.94
CA VAL A 10 -17.46 22.39 3.06
C VAL A 10 -16.46 21.78 4.03
N ILE A 11 -15.42 21.10 3.53
CA ILE A 11 -14.36 20.54 4.37
C ILE A 11 -13.65 21.62 5.16
N ARG A 12 -13.20 22.69 4.50
CA ARG A 12 -12.54 23.81 5.17
C ARG A 12 -13.40 24.42 6.27
N GLN A 13 -14.68 24.67 5.97
CA GLN A 13 -15.63 25.22 6.92
C GLN A 13 -15.90 24.28 8.10
N LYS A 14 -15.95 22.96 7.86
CA LYS A 14 -16.10 21.97 8.93
C LYS A 14 -14.94 22.01 9.93
N TRP A 15 -13.74 22.34 9.46
CA TRP A 15 -12.57 22.54 10.31
C TRP A 15 -12.46 23.97 10.87
N GLY A 16 -13.45 24.83 10.64
CA GLY A 16 -13.47 26.21 11.10
C GLY A 16 -12.36 27.10 10.50
N LEU A 17 -11.76 26.68 9.37
CA LEU A 17 -10.63 27.37 8.78
C LEU A 17 -11.08 28.47 7.82
N THR A 18 -10.48 29.65 7.96
CA THR A 18 -10.55 30.73 6.97
C THR A 18 -9.58 30.45 5.78
N LEU A 19 -9.80 31.11 4.66
CA LEU A 19 -8.89 31.02 3.51
C LEU A 19 -7.46 31.49 3.86
N ARG A 20 -7.33 32.49 4.73
CA ARG A 20 -6.03 33.01 5.20
C ARG A 20 -5.30 32.02 6.10
N GLU A 21 -6.01 31.34 6.98
CA GLU A 21 -5.39 30.31 7.83
C GLU A 21 -4.87 29.12 7.02
N VAL A 22 -5.58 28.74 5.94
CA VAL A 22 -5.08 27.72 5.02
C VAL A 22 -3.82 28.19 4.30
N GLU A 23 -3.79 29.47 3.86
CA GLU A 23 -2.59 30.08 3.27
C GLU A 23 -1.42 30.06 4.24
N GLU A 24 -1.59 30.52 5.48
CA GLU A 24 -0.54 30.57 6.50
C GLU A 24 0.02 29.16 6.81
N ARG A 25 -0.86 28.17 6.97
CA ARG A 25 -0.45 26.79 7.20
C ARG A 25 0.32 26.22 6.00
N SER A 26 -0.13 26.51 4.79
CA SER A 26 0.54 26.06 3.57
C SER A 26 1.91 26.70 3.36
N VAL A 27 2.07 27.97 3.77
CA VAL A 27 3.36 28.67 3.73
C VAL A 27 4.35 28.03 4.70
N ARG A 28 3.92 27.67 5.92
CA ARG A 28 4.76 26.95 6.88
C ARG A 28 5.20 25.60 6.32
N LEU A 29 4.27 24.79 5.81
CA LEU A 29 4.57 23.51 5.20
C LEU A 29 5.54 23.64 4.01
N ALA A 30 5.34 24.64 3.15
CA ALA A 30 6.23 24.89 2.02
C ALA A 30 7.66 25.25 2.45
N LYS A 31 7.80 25.97 3.59
CA LYS A 31 9.10 26.28 4.19
C LYS A 31 9.73 25.04 4.79
N ASP A 32 8.99 24.26 5.57
CA ASP A 32 9.48 23.05 6.24
C ASP A 32 9.92 21.98 5.24
N TRP A 33 9.21 21.87 4.11
CA TRP A 33 9.51 20.91 3.04
C TRP A 33 10.46 21.47 1.96
N GLY A 34 10.89 22.72 2.09
CA GLY A 34 11.85 23.33 1.17
C GLY A 34 11.33 23.50 -0.27
N ASN A 35 10.01 23.52 -0.49
CA ASN A 35 9.43 23.56 -1.83
C ASN A 35 8.26 24.56 -1.93
N SER A 36 8.50 25.64 -2.71
CA SER A 36 7.52 26.72 -2.91
C SER A 36 6.24 26.29 -3.66
N SER A 37 6.26 25.17 -4.39
CA SER A 37 5.07 24.66 -5.10
C SER A 37 3.95 24.28 -4.14
N TYR A 38 4.26 24.04 -2.88
CA TYR A 38 3.31 23.71 -1.82
C TYR A 38 2.54 24.94 -1.27
N ARG A 39 2.96 26.18 -1.56
CA ARG A 39 2.23 27.38 -1.11
C ARG A 39 0.86 27.47 -1.77
N ILE A 40 -0.16 27.74 -0.97
CA ILE A 40 -1.53 27.99 -1.40
C ILE A 40 -1.89 29.43 -0.99
N SER A 41 -2.24 30.30 -1.94
CA SER A 41 -2.75 31.61 -1.60
C SER A 41 -4.25 31.59 -1.36
N ALA A 42 -4.75 32.45 -0.46
CA ALA A 42 -6.16 32.58 -0.17
C ALA A 42 -6.99 32.87 -1.43
N SER A 43 -6.50 33.75 -2.30
CA SER A 43 -7.16 34.11 -3.56
C SER A 43 -7.23 32.95 -4.57
N TRP A 44 -6.18 32.12 -4.59
CA TRP A 44 -6.18 30.91 -5.44
C TRP A 44 -7.18 29.89 -4.90
N LEU A 45 -7.18 29.64 -3.59
CA LEU A 45 -8.11 28.69 -2.96
C LEU A 45 -9.56 29.12 -3.12
N ASP A 46 -9.86 30.41 -2.95
CA ASP A 46 -11.19 30.95 -3.18
C ASP A 46 -11.68 30.70 -4.63
N ARG A 47 -10.80 30.89 -5.62
CA ARG A 47 -11.12 30.55 -7.01
C ARG A 47 -11.34 29.05 -7.23
N VAL A 48 -10.55 28.20 -6.62
CA VAL A 48 -10.74 26.76 -6.68
C VAL A 48 -12.08 26.34 -6.07
N GLU A 49 -12.43 26.91 -4.90
CA GLU A 49 -13.68 26.61 -4.21
C GLU A 49 -14.93 27.08 -5.00
N ARG A 50 -14.81 28.18 -5.73
CA ARG A 50 -15.92 28.72 -6.54
C ARG A 50 -16.01 28.12 -7.94
N GLU A 51 -14.89 27.97 -8.60
CA GLU A 51 -14.83 27.64 -10.02
C GLU A 51 -14.53 26.14 -10.28
N GLY A 52 -14.16 25.38 -9.25
CA GLY A 52 -13.85 23.96 -9.42
C GLY A 52 -12.59 23.69 -10.25
N ARG A 53 -11.58 24.56 -10.20
CA ARG A 53 -10.34 24.40 -10.97
C ARG A 53 -9.56 23.14 -10.55
N ARG A 54 -8.87 22.55 -11.51
CA ARG A 54 -8.03 21.37 -11.29
C ARG A 54 -6.93 21.67 -10.27
N LEU A 55 -6.74 20.73 -9.33
CA LEU A 55 -5.66 20.76 -8.35
C LEU A 55 -4.44 20.04 -8.92
N SER A 56 -3.25 20.61 -8.70
CA SER A 56 -2.01 19.85 -8.89
C SER A 56 -1.81 18.88 -7.72
N ALA A 57 -1.05 17.80 -7.94
CA ALA A 57 -0.74 16.84 -6.88
C ALA A 57 -0.11 17.51 -5.65
N ALA A 58 0.80 18.47 -5.86
CA ALA A 58 1.42 19.24 -4.77
C ALA A 58 0.38 19.99 -3.91
N LYS A 59 -0.58 20.67 -4.54
CA LYS A 59 -1.65 21.38 -3.83
C LYS A 59 -2.59 20.44 -3.10
N LEU A 60 -2.88 19.29 -3.70
CA LEU A 60 -3.73 18.28 -3.08
C LEU A 60 -3.08 17.71 -1.81
N ILE A 61 -1.78 17.40 -1.85
CA ILE A 61 -1.03 16.92 -0.69
C ILE A 61 -1.07 17.95 0.45
N VAL A 62 -0.83 19.23 0.14
CA VAL A 62 -0.87 20.29 1.15
C VAL A 62 -2.27 20.43 1.75
N LEU A 63 -3.33 20.41 0.93
CA LEU A 63 -4.71 20.48 1.45
C LEU A 63 -5.04 19.25 2.31
N ALA A 64 -4.56 18.06 1.95
CA ALA A 64 -4.74 16.86 2.74
C ALA A 64 -4.13 17.03 4.15
N VAL A 65 -2.91 17.54 4.23
CA VAL A 65 -2.24 17.81 5.51
C VAL A 65 -2.94 18.93 6.30
N VAL A 66 -3.28 20.05 5.66
CA VAL A 66 -3.92 21.20 6.31
C VAL A 66 -5.30 20.83 6.86
N TYR A 67 -6.03 19.99 6.16
CA TYR A 67 -7.37 19.51 6.57
C TYR A 67 -7.32 18.24 7.42
N SER A 68 -6.14 17.70 7.68
CA SER A 68 -5.98 16.42 8.40
C SER A 68 -6.83 15.29 7.82
N ILE A 69 -6.89 15.22 6.50
CA ILE A 69 -7.62 14.19 5.72
C ILE A 69 -6.59 13.37 4.95
N PRO A 70 -6.68 12.03 4.92
CA PRO A 70 -5.85 11.21 4.05
C PRO A 70 -5.93 11.68 2.59
N ALA A 71 -4.77 11.72 1.91
CA ALA A 71 -4.69 12.26 0.55
C ALA A 71 -5.53 11.47 -0.47
N ASP A 72 -5.66 10.16 -0.26
CA ASP A 72 -6.52 9.28 -1.05
C ASP A 72 -8.01 9.63 -0.90
N GLN A 73 -8.47 9.94 0.32
CA GLN A 73 -9.84 10.40 0.56
C GLN A 73 -10.10 11.75 -0.12
N LEU A 74 -9.14 12.68 -0.01
CA LEU A 74 -9.27 13.98 -0.67
C LEU A 74 -9.26 13.83 -2.19
N LEU A 75 -8.43 12.94 -2.71
CA LEU A 75 -8.38 12.59 -4.15
C LEU A 75 -9.71 11.98 -4.60
N ALA A 76 -10.28 11.06 -3.85
CA ALA A 76 -11.57 10.43 -4.16
C ALA A 76 -12.71 11.47 -4.21
N LEU A 77 -12.71 12.44 -3.28
CA LEU A 77 -13.67 13.55 -3.32
C LEU A 77 -13.50 14.44 -4.56
N CYS A 78 -12.27 14.60 -5.04
CA CYS A 78 -11.95 15.39 -6.22
C CYS A 78 -12.26 14.63 -7.54
N SER A 79 -12.13 13.32 -7.56
CA SER A 79 -12.30 12.50 -8.77
C SER A 79 -13.77 12.22 -9.12
N GLN A 80 -14.68 12.30 -8.17
CA GLN A 80 -16.12 12.04 -8.41
C GLN A 80 -16.80 12.95 -9.43
N GLU A 81 -16.13 13.98 -9.94
CA GLU A 81 -16.67 14.96 -10.89
C GLU A 81 -16.02 14.94 -12.27
N SER A 82 -14.86 14.35 -12.39
CA SER A 82 -14.26 14.10 -13.68
C SER A 82 -14.99 12.91 -14.26
N GLY A 83 -15.98 13.16 -15.12
CA GLY A 83 -16.59 12.11 -15.91
C GLY A 83 -15.50 11.20 -16.45
N SER A 84 -15.51 9.94 -16.05
CA SER A 84 -14.56 8.91 -16.42
C SER A 84 -13.10 9.40 -16.52
N LEU A 85 -12.43 9.63 -15.35
CA LEU A 85 -11.07 9.11 -15.29
C LEU A 85 -11.19 7.66 -15.74
N PRO A 86 -10.32 7.19 -16.68
CA PRO A 86 -10.30 5.77 -16.96
C PRO A 86 -10.27 5.09 -15.59
N HIS A 87 -11.28 4.32 -15.34
CA HIS A 87 -11.49 3.59 -14.10
C HIS A 87 -10.25 2.70 -13.96
N TYR A 88 -9.27 3.18 -13.18
CA TYR A 88 -8.17 2.33 -12.71
C TYR A 88 -8.70 1.33 -11.66
N ASP A 89 -10.00 0.99 -11.74
CA ASP A 89 -10.61 -0.13 -11.01
C ASP A 89 -9.96 -1.47 -11.37
N HIS A 90 -9.06 -1.45 -12.32
CA HIS A 90 -8.37 -2.63 -12.79
C HIS A 90 -7.01 -2.91 -12.12
N LEU A 91 -6.57 -2.06 -11.22
CA LEU A 91 -5.54 -2.47 -10.26
C LEU A 91 -6.23 -3.09 -9.05
N SER A 92 -6.78 -4.27 -9.30
CA SER A 92 -7.57 -5.06 -8.37
C SER A 92 -6.69 -5.55 -7.23
N GLY A 93 -6.82 -4.93 -6.07
CA GLY A 93 -6.15 -5.40 -4.85
C GLY A 93 -6.49 -4.52 -3.67
N PRO A 94 -6.39 -5.03 -2.45
CA PRO A 94 -6.56 -4.24 -1.23
C PRO A 94 -5.47 -3.15 -1.16
N ASN A 95 -5.78 -2.04 -0.49
CA ASN A 95 -4.79 -0.98 -0.25
C ASN A 95 -3.67 -1.45 0.68
N THR A 96 -4.00 -2.29 1.65
CA THR A 96 -3.07 -2.84 2.65
C THR A 96 -2.75 -4.29 2.37
N THR A 97 -1.54 -4.72 2.72
CA THR A 97 -1.12 -6.12 2.67
C THR A 97 -1.96 -6.97 3.63
N LEU A 98 -2.46 -8.11 3.17
CA LEU A 98 -3.39 -8.98 3.91
C LEU A 98 -2.91 -10.43 3.91
N LEU A 99 -3.12 -11.12 5.04
CA LEU A 99 -3.02 -12.56 5.13
C LEU A 99 -4.42 -13.17 4.93
N LEU A 100 -4.56 -14.14 4.04
CA LEU A 100 -5.83 -14.80 3.75
C LEU A 100 -6.05 -15.98 4.71
N THR A 101 -6.91 -15.79 5.70
CA THR A 101 -7.15 -16.76 6.80
C THR A 101 -8.56 -17.30 6.89
N GLY A 102 -9.42 -17.05 5.88
CA GLY A 102 -10.82 -17.49 5.90
C GLY A 102 -11.79 -16.50 6.58
N GLY A 103 -11.30 -15.36 7.05
CA GLY A 103 -12.11 -14.35 7.74
C GLY A 103 -12.86 -13.39 6.81
N PRO A 104 -13.60 -12.39 7.37
CA PRO A 104 -14.33 -11.38 6.60
C PRO A 104 -13.45 -10.59 5.61
N LEU A 105 -12.22 -10.26 6.00
CA LEU A 105 -11.25 -9.56 5.15
C LEU A 105 -10.81 -10.43 3.96
N GLU A 106 -10.72 -11.75 4.16
CA GLU A 106 -10.42 -12.68 3.07
C GLU A 106 -11.55 -12.70 2.04
N ARG A 107 -12.81 -12.64 2.46
CA ARG A 107 -13.95 -12.54 1.53
C ARG A 107 -13.86 -11.29 0.66
N GLN A 108 -13.47 -10.15 1.22
CA GLN A 108 -13.21 -8.95 0.44
C GLN A 108 -12.03 -9.13 -0.52
N ALA A 109 -10.93 -9.73 -0.05
CA ALA A 109 -9.78 -9.99 -0.91
C ALA A 109 -10.11 -10.94 -2.07
N ARG A 110 -10.98 -11.94 -1.85
CA ARG A 110 -11.44 -12.88 -2.89
C ARG A 110 -12.20 -12.21 -4.03
N LEU A 111 -12.88 -11.09 -3.76
CA LEU A 111 -13.56 -10.33 -4.82
C LEU A 111 -12.59 -9.76 -5.87
N TRP A 112 -11.32 -9.60 -5.52
CA TRP A 112 -10.30 -9.12 -6.45
C TRP A 112 -9.45 -10.23 -7.05
N LEU A 113 -9.61 -11.48 -6.59
CA LEU A 113 -8.86 -12.61 -7.08
C LEU A 113 -9.71 -13.40 -8.08
N PRO A 114 -9.15 -13.84 -9.22
CA PRO A 114 -9.80 -14.84 -10.05
C PRO A 114 -10.14 -16.09 -9.22
N ASP A 115 -11.31 -16.69 -9.43
CA ASP A 115 -11.79 -17.85 -8.66
C ASP A 115 -10.79 -19.01 -8.63
N ASN A 116 -10.12 -19.26 -9.75
CA ASN A 116 -9.08 -20.30 -9.87
C ASN A 116 -7.84 -20.00 -9.02
N VAL A 117 -7.58 -18.71 -8.71
CA VAL A 117 -6.46 -18.29 -7.85
C VAL A 117 -6.88 -18.24 -6.39
N ALA A 118 -8.13 -17.80 -6.11
CA ALA A 118 -8.66 -17.74 -4.76
C ALA A 118 -8.89 -19.14 -4.17
N ASN A 119 -9.37 -20.09 -4.96
CA ASN A 119 -9.77 -21.42 -4.54
C ASN A 119 -8.93 -22.56 -5.16
N GLY A 120 -8.04 -22.23 -6.10
CA GLY A 120 -7.18 -23.22 -6.76
C GLY A 120 -6.14 -23.82 -5.82
N PRO A 121 -5.57 -24.97 -6.19
CA PRO A 121 -4.47 -25.57 -5.46
C PRO A 121 -3.26 -24.62 -5.44
N VAL A 122 -2.53 -24.58 -4.33
CA VAL A 122 -1.26 -23.87 -4.26
C VAL A 122 -0.19 -24.80 -4.81
N PRO A 123 0.58 -24.38 -5.82
CA PRO A 123 1.68 -25.21 -6.33
C PRO A 123 2.68 -25.51 -5.20
N ASP A 124 3.14 -26.73 -5.10
CA ASP A 124 4.29 -27.08 -4.27
C ASP A 124 5.57 -26.54 -4.94
N GLU A 125 6.63 -26.27 -4.14
CA GLU A 125 7.92 -25.79 -4.66
C GLU A 125 8.50 -26.68 -5.78
N THR A 126 8.08 -27.96 -5.83
CA THR A 126 8.47 -28.95 -6.85
C THR A 126 7.43 -29.19 -7.95
N THR A 127 6.19 -28.70 -7.79
CA THR A 127 5.08 -29.09 -8.68
C THR A 127 4.38 -27.86 -9.29
N LEU A 128 5.14 -27.03 -9.99
CA LEU A 128 4.58 -25.92 -10.79
C LEU A 128 3.72 -26.40 -11.99
N LEU A 129 3.52 -27.71 -12.15
CA LEU A 129 2.95 -28.32 -13.36
C LEU A 129 1.76 -29.26 -13.15
N SER A 130 1.23 -29.45 -11.93
CA SER A 130 0.07 -30.33 -11.72
C SER A 130 -1.14 -29.58 -11.15
N PRO A 131 -2.32 -29.64 -11.81
CA PRO A 131 -3.50 -28.86 -11.43
C PRO A 131 -4.28 -29.35 -10.20
N GLU A 132 -3.97 -30.52 -9.62
CA GLU A 132 -4.91 -31.25 -8.74
C GLU A 132 -4.49 -31.42 -7.27
N GLU A 133 -3.37 -30.86 -6.79
CA GLU A 133 -2.94 -31.13 -5.42
C GLU A 133 -3.31 -30.06 -4.40
N HIS A 134 -3.79 -30.54 -3.23
CA HIS A 134 -4.11 -29.76 -2.03
C HIS A 134 -2.90 -28.93 -1.58
N VAL A 135 -3.16 -27.65 -1.28
CA VAL A 135 -2.19 -26.77 -0.61
C VAL A 135 -1.67 -27.46 0.63
N PRO A 136 -0.36 -27.76 0.75
CA PRO A 136 0.16 -28.27 2.00
C PRO A 136 -0.22 -27.33 3.15
N SER A 137 -0.62 -27.90 4.28
CA SER A 137 -1.14 -27.16 5.45
C SER A 137 -0.19 -26.08 6.01
N HIS A 138 1.07 -26.12 5.59
CA HIS A 138 2.11 -25.18 6.02
C HIS A 138 2.25 -23.93 5.13
N TYR A 139 1.48 -23.82 4.06
CA TYR A 139 1.43 -22.59 3.27
C TYR A 139 0.19 -21.76 3.60
N ARG A 140 0.33 -20.45 3.50
CA ARG A 140 -0.77 -19.49 3.57
C ARG A 140 -0.66 -18.54 2.38
N ARG A 141 -1.79 -18.04 1.93
CA ARG A 141 -1.85 -17.00 0.90
C ARG A 141 -1.86 -15.61 1.53
N GLY A 142 -1.11 -14.70 0.93
CA GLY A 142 -1.18 -13.28 1.23
C GLY A 142 -1.42 -12.48 -0.05
N VAL A 143 -1.91 -11.28 0.10
CA VAL A 143 -2.05 -10.29 -0.98
C VAL A 143 -1.24 -9.07 -0.58
N ILE A 144 -0.35 -8.63 -1.46
CA ILE A 144 0.41 -7.39 -1.23
C ILE A 144 -0.49 -6.20 -1.50
N GLY A 145 -0.60 -5.32 -0.53
CA GLY A 145 -1.42 -4.11 -0.66
C GLY A 145 -0.90 -3.18 -1.74
N ARG A 146 -1.79 -2.44 -2.37
CA ARG A 146 -1.43 -1.46 -3.41
C ARG A 146 -0.55 -0.33 -2.89
N LEU A 147 -0.66 -0.01 -1.62
CA LEU A 147 0.14 1.02 -0.94
C LEU A 147 1.42 0.45 -0.32
N ASP A 148 1.56 -0.87 -0.27
CA ASP A 148 2.80 -1.50 0.18
C ASP A 148 3.81 -1.53 -0.98
N THR A 149 4.70 -0.56 -0.98
CA THR A 149 5.75 -0.42 -1.98
C THR A 149 7.08 -1.01 -1.52
N THR A 150 7.11 -1.66 -0.36
CA THR A 150 8.35 -2.12 0.29
C THR A 150 9.23 -2.95 -0.64
N MET A 151 8.65 -3.88 -1.37
CA MET A 151 9.37 -4.75 -2.31
C MET A 151 9.17 -4.37 -3.79
N SER A 152 8.63 -3.21 -4.09
CA SER A 152 8.50 -2.73 -5.47
C SER A 152 9.88 -2.36 -6.05
N PRO A 153 10.19 -2.69 -7.32
CA PRO A 153 9.34 -3.32 -8.33
C PRO A 153 9.34 -4.86 -8.31
N MET A 154 10.15 -5.50 -7.47
CA MET A 154 10.28 -6.96 -7.43
C MET A 154 8.94 -7.65 -7.10
N ILE A 155 8.21 -7.14 -6.13
CA ILE A 155 6.85 -7.59 -5.77
C ILE A 155 5.93 -6.36 -5.80
N PRO A 156 5.25 -6.11 -6.90
CA PRO A 156 4.34 -4.97 -6.99
C PRO A 156 3.07 -5.18 -6.17
N GLY A 157 2.43 -4.08 -5.78
CA GLY A 157 1.12 -4.11 -5.14
C GLY A 157 0.08 -4.87 -5.96
N GLY A 158 -0.78 -5.63 -5.30
CA GLY A 158 -1.76 -6.53 -5.92
C GLY A 158 -1.22 -7.93 -6.21
N SER A 159 0.07 -8.20 -5.99
CA SER A 159 0.65 -9.54 -6.08
C SER A 159 0.07 -10.48 -5.03
N ILE A 160 -0.11 -11.74 -5.41
CA ILE A 160 -0.44 -12.81 -4.47
C ILE A 160 0.84 -13.52 -4.08
N VAL A 161 1.03 -13.79 -2.80
CA VAL A 161 2.20 -14.48 -2.30
C VAL A 161 1.82 -15.74 -1.56
N LEU A 162 2.63 -16.78 -1.71
CA LEU A 162 2.54 -17.99 -0.91
C LEU A 162 3.59 -17.92 0.19
N ILE A 163 3.14 -18.05 1.42
CA ILE A 163 3.92 -17.88 2.64
C ILE A 163 4.12 -19.25 3.29
N ASN A 164 5.35 -19.71 3.36
CA ASN A 164 5.69 -20.91 4.14
C ASN A 164 5.77 -20.55 5.63
N ILE A 165 4.75 -20.93 6.39
CA ILE A 165 4.63 -20.60 7.82
C ILE A 165 5.53 -21.45 8.73
N GLN A 166 6.19 -22.47 8.21
CA GLN A 166 7.19 -23.23 8.97
C GLN A 166 8.56 -22.52 8.95
N ARG A 167 8.82 -21.69 7.94
CA ARG A 167 10.09 -20.95 7.81
C ARG A 167 9.97 -19.55 8.40
N ARG A 168 10.00 -19.46 9.73
CA ARG A 168 9.90 -18.19 10.48
C ARG A 168 11.23 -17.63 10.97
N THR A 169 12.30 -18.42 10.85
CA THR A 169 13.63 -17.99 11.27
C THR A 169 14.24 -17.06 10.23
N ILE A 170 14.75 -15.91 10.68
CA ILE A 170 15.45 -14.98 9.80
C ILE A 170 16.81 -15.59 9.44
N ALA A 171 17.06 -15.69 8.13
CA ALA A 171 18.29 -16.20 7.57
C ALA A 171 19.47 -15.25 7.84
N HIS A 172 20.62 -15.78 8.12
CA HIS A 172 21.83 -14.98 8.27
C HIS A 172 22.37 -14.54 6.91
N ARG A 173 23.10 -13.41 6.87
CA ARG A 173 23.71 -12.86 5.66
C ARG A 173 24.53 -13.88 4.84
N ARG A 174 25.07 -14.87 5.49
CA ARG A 174 25.90 -15.93 4.84
C ARG A 174 25.09 -16.97 4.08
N GLU A 175 23.78 -17.02 4.22
CA GLU A 175 22.90 -18.03 3.63
C GLU A 175 22.42 -17.65 2.21
N TRP A 176 22.75 -16.46 1.73
CA TRP A 176 22.39 -15.98 0.40
C TRP A 176 23.54 -15.19 -0.23
N THR A 177 23.67 -15.24 -1.57
CA THR A 177 24.80 -14.67 -2.32
C THR A 177 24.41 -13.39 -3.07
N ASN A 178 23.18 -13.32 -3.54
CA ASN A 178 22.65 -12.19 -4.31
C ASN A 178 21.25 -11.81 -3.81
N GLU A 179 20.68 -10.71 -4.32
CA GLU A 179 19.36 -10.23 -3.88
C GLU A 179 18.20 -11.15 -4.24
N PHE A 180 18.33 -11.95 -5.31
CA PHE A 180 17.30 -12.89 -5.73
C PHE A 180 17.23 -14.12 -4.83
N ASP A 181 18.33 -14.46 -4.17
CA ASP A 181 18.40 -15.54 -3.19
C ASP A 181 18.05 -15.04 -1.78
N ARG A 182 18.03 -13.71 -1.57
CA ARG A 182 17.73 -13.12 -0.27
C ARG A 182 16.30 -13.42 0.13
N PRO A 183 16.08 -14.09 1.29
CA PRO A 183 14.75 -14.46 1.72
C PRO A 183 13.86 -13.24 1.98
N ILE A 184 12.64 -13.28 1.44
CA ILE A 184 11.60 -12.29 1.70
C ILE A 184 10.66 -12.85 2.76
N TYR A 185 10.37 -12.07 3.78
CA TYR A 185 9.52 -12.46 4.90
C TYR A 185 8.20 -11.71 4.90
N PHE A 186 7.17 -12.39 5.36
CA PHE A 186 5.86 -11.82 5.61
C PHE A 186 5.72 -11.59 7.11
N LEU A 187 5.48 -10.35 7.50
CA LEU A 187 5.51 -9.87 8.87
C LEU A 187 4.13 -9.39 9.31
N LEU A 188 3.85 -9.52 10.60
CA LEU A 188 2.74 -8.86 11.27
C LEU A 188 3.28 -7.85 12.28
N THR A 189 2.85 -6.60 12.16
CA THR A 189 3.14 -5.51 13.09
C THR A 189 1.83 -4.95 13.67
N HIS A 190 1.92 -4.03 14.62
CA HIS A 190 0.74 -3.30 15.11
C HIS A 190 0.05 -2.47 14.02
N ALA A 191 0.76 -2.08 12.96
CA ALA A 191 0.22 -1.33 11.83
C ALA A 191 -0.38 -2.22 10.73
N GLY A 192 -0.26 -3.56 10.85
CA GLY A 192 -0.74 -4.52 9.86
C GLY A 192 0.38 -5.39 9.29
N TYR A 193 0.07 -6.04 8.16
CA TYR A 193 1.00 -6.92 7.47
C TYR A 193 1.92 -6.14 6.53
N LEU A 194 3.17 -6.59 6.44
CA LEU A 194 4.20 -6.08 5.54
C LEU A 194 5.02 -7.24 4.98
N CYS A 195 5.68 -7.02 3.84
CA CYS A 195 6.67 -7.98 3.36
C CYS A 195 7.97 -7.28 3.00
N GLY A 196 9.09 -7.97 3.21
CA GLY A 196 10.40 -7.42 2.87
C GLY A 196 11.55 -8.30 3.27
N TRP A 197 12.74 -7.84 2.92
CA TRP A 197 13.97 -8.42 3.43
C TRP A 197 14.13 -8.09 4.90
N CYS A 198 14.59 -9.05 5.68
CA CYS A 198 14.74 -8.86 7.12
C CYS A 198 16.14 -9.22 7.58
N GLU A 199 16.64 -8.45 8.54
CA GLU A 199 17.88 -8.72 9.23
C GLU A 199 17.66 -8.58 10.74
N LEU A 200 18.28 -9.51 11.50
CA LEU A 200 18.37 -9.40 12.96
C LEU A 200 19.70 -8.74 13.31
N ASP A 201 19.69 -7.90 14.33
CA ASP A 201 20.93 -7.40 14.91
C ASP A 201 21.72 -8.54 15.61
N LYS A 202 22.94 -8.22 16.05
CA LYS A 202 23.86 -9.21 16.63
C LYS A 202 23.30 -9.87 17.90
N ASP A 203 22.50 -9.13 18.66
CA ASP A 203 21.92 -9.58 19.91
C ASP A 203 20.57 -10.29 19.71
N GLY A 204 20.03 -10.27 18.48
CA GLY A 204 18.74 -10.87 18.14
C GLY A 204 17.54 -10.14 18.74
N GLU A 205 17.72 -8.92 19.27
CA GLU A 205 16.65 -8.14 19.88
C GLU A 205 15.86 -7.30 18.89
N TRP A 206 16.49 -6.86 17.80
CA TRP A 206 15.89 -5.96 16.83
C TRP A 206 15.84 -6.58 15.46
N LEU A 207 14.66 -6.50 14.84
CA LEU A 207 14.43 -6.85 13.45
C LEU A 207 14.39 -5.58 12.62
N THR A 208 15.21 -5.51 11.60
CA THR A 208 15.17 -4.46 10.59
C THR A 208 14.55 -5.03 9.32
N LEU A 209 13.57 -4.33 8.75
CA LEU A 209 13.02 -4.60 7.43
C LEU A 209 13.67 -3.63 6.45
N ASP A 210 14.39 -4.21 5.48
CA ASP A 210 15.01 -3.48 4.39
C ASP A 210 14.08 -3.52 3.18
N PRO A 211 13.65 -2.38 2.64
CA PRO A 211 12.92 -2.34 1.39
C PRO A 211 13.85 -2.68 0.22
N HIS A 212 13.26 -3.02 -0.92
CA HIS A 212 14.00 -3.17 -2.17
C HIS A 212 14.71 -1.84 -2.51
N HIS A 213 15.93 -1.90 -3.02
CA HIS A 213 16.78 -0.71 -3.26
C HIS A 213 16.17 0.33 -4.24
N LEU A 214 15.24 -0.08 -5.11
CA LEU A 214 14.49 0.82 -5.99
C LEU A 214 13.15 1.28 -5.38
N SER A 215 12.81 0.83 -4.18
CA SER A 215 11.61 1.27 -3.47
C SER A 215 11.80 2.64 -2.83
N TYR A 216 10.73 3.40 -2.77
CA TYR A 216 10.67 4.65 -2.00
C TYR A 216 10.31 4.45 -0.52
N ALA A 217 10.03 3.21 -0.11
CA ALA A 217 9.73 2.90 1.28
C ALA A 217 10.97 3.09 2.15
N ALA A 218 10.78 3.58 3.36
CA ALA A 218 11.85 3.66 4.34
C ALA A 218 12.06 2.32 5.05
N ALA A 219 13.31 2.02 5.42
CA ALA A 219 13.61 0.91 6.30
C ALA A 219 12.90 1.11 7.64
N SER A 220 12.43 0.01 8.21
CA SER A 220 11.70 0.02 9.48
C SER A 220 12.36 -0.95 10.47
N ARG A 221 12.28 -0.62 11.76
CA ARG A 221 12.92 -1.41 12.81
C ARG A 221 12.00 -1.60 13.99
N TRP A 222 11.92 -2.82 14.51
CA TRP A 222 11.06 -3.19 15.64
C TRP A 222 11.79 -4.11 16.62
N ARG A 223 11.32 -4.14 17.85
CA ARG A 223 11.74 -5.18 18.81
C ARG A 223 11.19 -6.53 18.37
N TYR A 224 12.09 -7.44 18.05
CA TYR A 224 11.76 -8.77 17.56
C TYR A 224 10.90 -9.54 18.57
N ARG A 225 9.86 -10.22 18.11
CA ARG A 225 8.86 -10.97 18.89
C ARG A 225 8.05 -10.13 19.90
N LYS A 226 8.30 -8.84 20.04
CA LYS A 226 7.48 -7.96 20.91
C LYS A 226 6.58 -7.03 20.08
N GLU A 227 7.12 -6.43 19.03
CA GLU A 227 6.44 -5.46 18.19
C GLU A 227 6.20 -5.98 16.78
N VAL A 228 6.90 -7.05 16.39
CA VAL A 228 6.78 -7.69 15.09
C VAL A 228 6.84 -9.21 15.24
N GLU A 229 5.95 -9.90 14.52
CA GLU A 229 5.91 -11.34 14.35
C GLU A 229 6.28 -11.71 12.92
N VAL A 230 7.16 -12.71 12.74
CA VAL A 230 7.44 -13.31 11.44
C VAL A 230 6.41 -14.39 11.19
N ILE A 231 5.50 -14.15 10.25
CA ILE A 231 4.47 -15.12 9.86
C ILE A 231 5.09 -16.26 9.07
N GLY A 232 6.02 -15.95 8.18
CA GLY A 232 6.74 -16.95 7.41
C GLY A 232 7.58 -16.33 6.30
N ARG A 233 8.23 -17.21 5.52
CA ARG A 233 9.02 -16.83 4.35
C ARG A 233 8.15 -16.91 3.09
N ILE A 234 8.25 -15.93 2.20
CA ILE A 234 7.59 -15.98 0.89
C ILE A 234 8.31 -17.01 0.03
N ALA A 235 7.56 -17.98 -0.47
CA ALA A 235 8.06 -19.05 -1.33
C ALA A 235 7.74 -18.79 -2.81
N VAL A 236 6.58 -18.21 -3.11
CA VAL A 236 6.12 -17.97 -4.49
C VAL A 236 5.45 -16.60 -4.55
N VAL A 237 5.63 -15.93 -5.68
CA VAL A 237 4.94 -14.70 -6.03
C VAL A 237 4.17 -14.92 -7.31
N LEU A 238 2.87 -14.63 -7.29
CA LEU A 238 1.99 -14.69 -8.45
C LEU A 238 1.66 -13.28 -8.90
N LEU A 239 2.04 -12.95 -10.12
CA LEU A 239 1.79 -11.64 -10.72
C LEU A 239 0.67 -11.76 -11.76
N ARG A 240 -0.26 -10.80 -11.71
CA ARG A 240 -1.23 -10.63 -12.79
C ARG A 240 -0.66 -9.67 -13.82
N LEU A 241 -0.40 -10.17 -15.02
CA LEU A 241 0.14 -9.38 -16.14
C LEU A 241 -0.96 -8.81 -17.04
N GLU A 242 -2.15 -9.40 -17.03
CA GLU A 242 -3.29 -8.92 -17.81
C GLU A 242 -4.28 -8.14 -16.94
N PRO A 243 -4.84 -7.03 -17.46
CA PRO A 243 -5.94 -6.37 -16.78
C PRO A 243 -7.15 -7.31 -16.69
N PRO A 244 -8.01 -7.20 -15.66
CA PRO A 244 -9.26 -7.93 -15.62
C PRO A 244 -10.09 -7.59 -16.86
N ARG A 245 -10.69 -8.61 -17.51
CA ARG A 245 -11.60 -8.37 -18.62
C ARG A 245 -12.80 -7.56 -18.09
N PRO A 246 -13.19 -6.46 -18.72
CA PRO A 246 -14.41 -5.77 -18.33
C PRO A 246 -15.59 -6.67 -18.63
N GLY A 247 -16.32 -7.07 -17.62
CA GLY A 247 -17.65 -7.67 -17.70
C GLY A 247 -17.67 -9.12 -18.20
N GLY A 248 -17.67 -10.05 -17.29
CA GLY A 248 -18.35 -11.33 -17.39
C GLY A 248 -19.53 -11.29 -16.42
#